data_0434b055718374957998fa65706a8021
#
_entry.id   0434b055718374957998fa65706a8021
#
_cell.length_a   1.000
_cell.length_b   1.000
_cell.length_c   1.000
_cell.angle_alpha   90.00
_cell.angle_beta   90.00
_cell.angle_gamma   90.00
#
_symmetry.space_group_name_H-M   'P 1'
#
loop_
_entity.id
_entity.type
_entity.pdbx_description
1 polymer ?
#
loop_
_entity_poly.entity_id
_entity_poly.type
_entity_poly.pdbx_seq_one_letter_code
_entity_poly.pdbx_strand_id
1 'polypeptide(L)'
;MRKLKLQMQVSLDLFISSTESGMNWMIWPYGGEWTWDEELKKYFNDVTASNDTILLGWDMADGGYIDHWTNIALQKGNAQSAFAANVVAAHKHVFSRKKRKSRWDNTTTTTEDLATEVLRLKNLPGRDMIAYGGATFANALVRTGLIDEYHFIVNPAILGKGVSIFTKMDDMLTLAPSSARVYPCGVSVLIYHRR
;
A
#
# COMPACT_ATOMS: atom_id res chain seq x y z
N MET A 1 15.46 -4.62 13.49
CA MET A 1 15.11 -3.51 12.58
C MET A 1 13.74 -3.80 12.02
N ARG A 2 12.83 -2.81 11.99
CA ARG A 2 11.45 -2.94 11.47
C ARG A 2 11.50 -3.21 9.97
N LYS A 3 10.64 -4.11 9.48
CA LYS A 3 10.50 -4.33 8.05
C LYS A 3 9.60 -3.27 7.41
N LEU A 4 9.87 -2.95 6.15
CA LEU A 4 9.00 -2.16 5.30
C LEU A 4 8.36 -3.04 4.25
N LYS A 5 7.04 -3.12 4.26
CA LYS A 5 6.23 -3.84 3.28
C LYS A 5 5.66 -2.86 2.26
N LEU A 6 5.67 -3.23 0.99
CA LEU A 6 4.89 -2.55 -0.05
C LEU A 6 3.74 -3.47 -0.45
N GLN A 7 2.50 -3.03 -0.26
CA GLN A 7 1.32 -3.78 -0.69
C GLN A 7 0.56 -3.00 -1.76
N MET A 8 0.39 -3.61 -2.93
CA MET A 8 -0.22 -2.98 -4.09
C MET A 8 -1.19 -3.91 -4.80
N GLN A 9 -2.39 -3.41 -5.13
CA GLN A 9 -3.21 -4.04 -6.15
C GLN A 9 -2.61 -3.73 -7.52
N VAL A 10 -2.44 -4.78 -8.34
CA VAL A 10 -1.88 -4.67 -9.68
C VAL A 10 -2.70 -5.52 -10.66
N SER A 11 -2.65 -5.17 -11.94
CA SER A 11 -3.10 -6.05 -13.03
C SER A 11 -2.10 -7.18 -13.28
N LEU A 12 -2.45 -8.18 -14.11
CA LEU A 12 -1.54 -9.26 -14.50
C LEU A 12 -0.26 -8.76 -15.18
N ASP A 13 -0.34 -7.64 -15.88
CA ASP A 13 0.79 -6.95 -16.53
C ASP A 13 1.39 -5.82 -15.65
N LEU A 14 1.15 -5.88 -14.32
CA LEU A 14 1.76 -5.07 -13.25
C LEU A 14 1.50 -3.56 -13.33
N PHE A 15 0.39 -3.14 -13.93
CA PHE A 15 -0.08 -1.77 -13.81
C PHE A 15 -0.94 -1.60 -12.55
N ILE A 16 -0.89 -0.41 -11.95
CA ILE A 16 -1.67 -0.03 -10.76
C ILE A 16 -2.85 0.88 -11.10
N SER A 17 -2.90 1.42 -12.30
CA SER A 17 -4.05 2.14 -12.84
C SER A 17 -4.03 2.12 -14.35
N SER A 18 -5.22 2.16 -14.95
CA SER A 18 -5.39 2.39 -16.40
C SER A 18 -5.15 3.85 -16.74
N THR A 19 -4.72 4.11 -17.98
CA THR A 19 -4.73 5.46 -18.57
C THR A 19 -6.13 5.86 -19.04
N GLU A 20 -7.07 4.92 -19.13
CA GLU A 20 -8.46 5.16 -19.53
C GLU A 20 -9.31 5.36 -18.28
N SER A 21 -10.04 6.47 -18.22
CA SER A 21 -10.96 6.77 -17.12
C SER A 21 -12.15 5.79 -17.12
N GLY A 22 -12.58 5.38 -15.91
CA GLY A 22 -13.77 4.55 -15.74
C GLY A 22 -13.57 3.04 -15.98
N MET A 23 -12.35 2.57 -16.28
CA MET A 23 -12.08 1.13 -16.42
C MET A 23 -12.06 0.48 -15.04
N ASN A 24 -13.08 -0.32 -14.74
CA ASN A 24 -13.14 -1.12 -13.52
C ASN A 24 -12.43 -2.48 -13.76
N TRP A 25 -11.15 -2.57 -13.40
CA TRP A 25 -10.32 -3.75 -13.59
C TRP A 25 -10.00 -4.49 -12.28
N MET A 26 -10.21 -3.84 -11.15
CA MET A 26 -10.01 -4.44 -9.84
C MET A 26 -11.28 -5.18 -9.39
N ILE A 27 -11.09 -6.37 -8.81
CA ILE A 27 -12.19 -7.11 -8.17
C ILE A 27 -12.77 -6.29 -7.02
N TRP A 28 -11.92 -5.57 -6.29
CA TRP A 28 -12.35 -4.60 -5.27
C TRP A 28 -11.56 -3.29 -5.40
N PRO A 29 -12.18 -2.19 -5.82
CA PRO A 29 -11.52 -0.91 -6.06
C PRO A 29 -11.45 0.01 -4.82
N TYR A 30 -11.34 -0.55 -3.61
CA TYR A 30 -11.28 0.18 -2.33
C TYR A 30 -12.53 1.01 -2.00
N GLY A 31 -13.67 0.69 -2.57
CA GLY A 31 -14.94 1.36 -2.31
C GLY A 31 -16.12 0.44 -2.54
N GLY A 32 -17.30 0.82 -2.05
CA GLY A 32 -18.50 0.02 -2.18
C GLY A 32 -18.45 -1.31 -1.38
N GLU A 33 -19.07 -2.33 -1.93
CA GLU A 33 -19.07 -3.67 -1.35
C GLU A 33 -17.67 -4.31 -1.43
N TRP A 34 -17.24 -4.98 -0.36
CA TRP A 34 -15.97 -5.70 -0.35
C TRP A 34 -16.13 -7.08 -0.99
N THR A 35 -15.91 -7.15 -2.28
CA THR A 35 -16.20 -8.29 -3.15
C THR A 35 -15.18 -9.44 -3.10
N TRP A 36 -14.12 -9.31 -2.31
CA TRP A 36 -13.16 -10.39 -2.09
C TRP A 36 -13.75 -11.52 -1.23
N ASP A 37 -13.23 -12.74 -1.39
CA ASP A 37 -13.55 -13.84 -0.47
C ASP A 37 -12.98 -13.62 0.93
N GLU A 38 -13.51 -14.39 1.91
CA GLU A 38 -13.18 -14.21 3.33
C GLU A 38 -11.72 -14.51 3.66
N GLU A 39 -11.07 -15.43 2.93
CA GLU A 39 -9.67 -15.73 3.17
C GLU A 39 -8.74 -14.60 2.69
N LEU A 40 -9.06 -13.97 1.57
CA LEU A 40 -8.31 -12.81 1.07
C LEU A 40 -8.55 -11.59 1.98
N LYS A 41 -9.79 -11.36 2.42
CA LYS A 41 -10.11 -10.32 3.42
C LYS A 41 -9.33 -10.52 4.71
N LYS A 42 -9.28 -11.77 5.20
CA LYS A 42 -8.51 -12.10 6.39
C LYS A 42 -7.03 -11.81 6.21
N TYR A 43 -6.42 -12.29 5.12
CA TYR A 43 -5.03 -12.00 4.79
C TYR A 43 -4.75 -10.49 4.79
N PHE A 44 -5.59 -9.71 4.14
CA PHE A 44 -5.43 -8.26 4.02
C PHE A 44 -5.50 -7.55 5.39
N ASN A 45 -6.44 -7.98 6.23
CA ASN A 45 -6.58 -7.49 7.60
C ASN A 45 -5.36 -7.86 8.46
N ASP A 46 -4.91 -9.12 8.40
CA ASP A 46 -3.77 -9.62 9.19
C ASP A 46 -2.47 -8.88 8.83
N VAL A 47 -2.22 -8.68 7.54
CA VAL A 47 -1.05 -7.90 7.08
C VAL A 47 -1.11 -6.48 7.60
N THR A 48 -2.26 -5.80 7.50
CA THR A 48 -2.42 -4.44 7.99
C THR A 48 -2.25 -4.36 9.50
N ALA A 49 -2.87 -5.28 10.26
CA ALA A 49 -2.77 -5.34 11.71
C ALA A 49 -1.35 -5.64 12.22
N SER A 50 -0.51 -6.29 11.41
CA SER A 50 0.88 -6.58 11.78
C SER A 50 1.79 -5.35 11.77
N ASN A 51 1.32 -4.21 11.26
CA ASN A 51 2.07 -2.98 11.16
C ASN A 51 1.55 -1.93 12.15
N ASP A 52 2.41 -1.03 12.60
CA ASP A 52 2.02 0.13 13.42
C ASP A 52 2.22 1.47 12.72
N THR A 53 2.81 1.45 11.53
CA THR A 53 3.10 2.66 10.76
C THR A 53 2.76 2.46 9.29
N ILE A 54 2.04 3.42 8.72
CA ILE A 54 1.72 3.47 7.29
C ILE A 54 2.48 4.62 6.65
N LEU A 55 3.24 4.33 5.60
CA LEU A 55 3.94 5.33 4.80
C LEU A 55 3.08 5.76 3.62
N LEU A 56 2.89 7.05 3.44
CA LEU A 56 2.07 7.65 2.38
C LEU A 56 2.80 8.81 1.70
N GLY A 57 2.58 8.95 0.39
CA GLY A 57 2.85 10.22 -0.28
C GLY A 57 1.74 11.24 0.01
N TRP A 58 2.10 12.54 0.01
CA TRP A 58 1.14 13.62 0.30
C TRP A 58 -0.11 13.54 -0.58
N ASP A 59 0.05 13.32 -1.88
CA ASP A 59 -1.07 13.33 -2.82
C ASP A 59 -2.13 12.25 -2.50
N MET A 60 -1.72 11.10 -1.97
CA MET A 60 -2.63 10.06 -1.53
C MET A 60 -3.33 10.43 -0.22
N ALA A 61 -2.60 11.01 0.74
CA ALA A 61 -3.16 11.44 2.01
C ALA A 61 -4.18 12.59 1.80
N ASP A 62 -3.80 13.62 1.04
CA ASP A 62 -4.64 14.80 0.73
C ASP A 62 -5.80 14.46 -0.22
N GLY A 63 -5.62 13.44 -1.08
CA GLY A 63 -6.64 12.88 -1.95
C GLY A 63 -7.73 12.08 -1.26
N GLY A 64 -7.73 12.04 0.09
CA GLY A 64 -8.82 11.50 0.88
C GLY A 64 -8.60 10.10 1.48
N TYR A 65 -7.43 9.49 1.32
CA TYR A 65 -7.16 8.15 1.86
C TYR A 65 -7.41 8.06 3.37
N ILE A 66 -6.87 9.00 4.14
CA ILE A 66 -7.00 9.00 5.60
C ILE A 66 -8.45 9.28 6.01
N ASP A 67 -9.08 10.28 5.38
CA ASP A 67 -10.47 10.66 5.65
C ASP A 67 -11.45 9.52 5.32
N HIS A 68 -11.23 8.83 4.20
CA HIS A 68 -12.04 7.68 3.78
C HIS A 68 -12.02 6.57 4.83
N TRP A 69 -10.84 6.11 5.24
CA TRP A 69 -10.73 5.02 6.20
C TRP A 69 -11.16 5.43 7.61
N THR A 70 -10.98 6.69 7.99
CA THR A 70 -11.53 7.21 9.24
C THR A 70 -13.05 7.15 9.24
N ASN A 71 -13.70 7.53 8.14
CA ASN A 71 -15.15 7.45 8.00
C ASN A 71 -15.68 6.01 8.00
N ILE A 72 -14.99 5.08 7.31
CA ILE A 72 -15.37 3.66 7.30
C ILE A 72 -15.23 3.04 8.69
N ALA A 73 -14.20 3.40 9.45
CA ALA A 73 -14.01 2.89 10.81
C ALA A 73 -15.16 3.26 11.77
N LEU A 74 -15.88 4.35 11.51
CA LEU A 74 -17.03 4.79 12.29
C LEU A 74 -18.34 4.09 11.90
N GLN A 75 -18.38 3.37 10.77
CA GLN A 75 -19.59 2.72 10.24
C GLN A 75 -19.79 1.34 10.87
N LYS A 76 -20.75 1.22 11.79
CA LYS A 76 -21.10 -0.07 12.40
C LYS A 76 -21.62 -1.05 11.33
N GLY A 77 -21.09 -2.27 11.33
CA GLY A 77 -21.52 -3.33 10.41
C GLY A 77 -20.93 -3.23 8.99
N ASN A 78 -20.11 -2.24 8.68
CA ASN A 78 -19.39 -2.21 7.43
C ASN A 78 -18.34 -3.33 7.38
N ALA A 79 -18.33 -4.15 6.34
CA ALA A 79 -17.40 -5.27 6.17
C ALA A 79 -15.92 -4.84 6.21
N GLN A 80 -15.62 -3.60 5.84
CA GLN A 80 -14.28 -3.02 5.81
C GLN A 80 -13.86 -2.40 7.14
N SER A 81 -14.73 -2.37 8.16
CA SER A 81 -14.48 -1.65 9.41
C SER A 81 -13.26 -2.17 10.17
N ALA A 82 -12.97 -3.48 10.13
CA ALA A 82 -11.80 -4.06 10.76
C ALA A 82 -10.49 -3.57 10.09
N PHE A 83 -10.45 -3.54 8.76
CA PHE A 83 -9.33 -2.95 8.02
C PHE A 83 -9.17 -1.45 8.33
N ALA A 84 -10.27 -0.72 8.26
CA ALA A 84 -10.30 0.72 8.52
C ALA A 84 -9.82 1.05 9.95
N ALA A 85 -10.22 0.26 10.95
CA ALA A 85 -9.75 0.42 12.33
C ALA A 85 -8.22 0.23 12.43
N ASN A 86 -7.64 -0.74 11.74
CA ASN A 86 -6.20 -0.94 11.68
C ASN A 86 -5.47 0.25 11.03
N VAL A 87 -6.03 0.80 9.93
CA VAL A 87 -5.48 2.00 9.28
C VAL A 87 -5.53 3.22 10.22
N VAL A 88 -6.63 3.42 10.92
CA VAL A 88 -6.77 4.54 11.88
C VAL A 88 -5.80 4.39 13.04
N ALA A 89 -5.67 3.19 13.61
CA ALA A 89 -4.79 2.91 14.74
C ALA A 89 -3.30 3.06 14.41
N ALA A 90 -2.89 2.71 13.20
CA ALA A 90 -1.50 2.86 12.75
C ALA A 90 -1.11 4.33 12.63
N HIS A 91 0.14 4.66 12.98
CA HIS A 91 0.69 6.00 12.74
C HIS A 91 0.88 6.23 11.23
N LYS A 92 0.36 7.34 10.69
CA LYS A 92 0.56 7.74 9.30
C LYS A 92 1.80 8.63 9.19
N HIS A 93 2.79 8.18 8.42
CA HIS A 93 3.99 8.97 8.13
C HIS A 93 3.93 9.44 6.67
N VAL A 94 3.68 10.74 6.47
CA VAL A 94 3.35 11.32 5.16
C VAL A 94 4.53 12.10 4.61
N PHE A 95 5.03 11.67 3.46
CA PHE A 95 6.12 12.33 2.73
C PHE A 95 5.59 13.42 1.80
N SER A 96 6.15 14.61 1.91
CA SER A 96 5.76 15.77 1.10
C SER A 96 6.99 16.50 0.56
N ARG A 97 6.90 16.99 -0.68
CA ARG A 97 7.96 17.85 -1.26
C ARG A 97 7.98 19.28 -0.68
N LYS A 98 6.90 19.68 -0.01
CA LYS A 98 6.75 21.01 0.58
C LYS A 98 6.44 20.86 2.06
N LYS A 99 6.95 21.78 2.88
CA LYS A 99 6.61 21.83 4.31
C LYS A 99 5.10 22.02 4.48
N ARG A 100 4.43 21.04 5.10
CA ARG A 100 2.99 21.01 5.33
C ARG A 100 2.72 20.58 6.76
N LYS A 101 1.65 21.10 7.36
CA LYS A 101 1.15 20.66 8.66
C LYS A 101 0.07 19.59 8.43
N SER A 102 0.14 18.49 9.17
CA SER A 102 -0.93 17.50 9.17
C SER A 102 -2.21 18.10 9.73
N ARG A 103 -3.34 17.76 9.10
CA ARG A 103 -4.69 18.02 9.63
C ARG A 103 -5.33 16.76 10.23
N TRP A 104 -4.67 15.63 10.12
CA TRP A 104 -5.18 14.35 10.60
C TRP A 104 -4.50 13.97 11.92
N ASP A 105 -5.25 13.30 12.77
CA ASP A 105 -4.74 12.72 14.01
C ASP A 105 -3.77 11.57 13.71
N ASN A 106 -2.89 11.28 14.67
CA ASN A 106 -1.91 10.19 14.58
C ASN A 106 -1.12 10.22 13.24
N THR A 107 -0.74 11.44 12.81
CA THR A 107 -0.10 11.66 11.49
C THR A 107 1.05 12.65 11.60
N THR A 108 2.21 12.27 11.10
CA THR A 108 3.39 13.15 10.95
C THR A 108 3.65 13.41 9.46
N THR A 109 3.97 14.66 9.11
CA THR A 109 4.41 15.03 7.77
C THR A 109 5.90 15.36 7.77
N THR A 110 6.62 14.92 6.75
CA THR A 110 8.05 15.19 6.59
C THR A 110 8.39 15.70 5.19
N THR A 111 9.46 16.47 5.09
CA THR A 111 10.13 16.88 3.84
C THR A 111 11.53 16.31 3.73
N GLU A 112 11.92 15.45 4.66
CA GLU A 112 13.22 14.79 4.65
C GLU A 112 13.38 13.92 3.41
N ASP A 113 14.63 13.63 3.07
CA ASP A 113 14.95 12.68 2.01
C ASP A 113 14.33 11.32 2.30
N LEU A 114 13.71 10.71 1.29
CA LEU A 114 12.91 9.50 1.46
C LEU A 114 13.73 8.34 2.02
N ALA A 115 14.94 8.10 1.50
CA ALA A 115 15.77 6.99 1.93
C ALA A 115 16.28 7.21 3.36
N THR A 116 16.73 8.40 3.67
CA THR A 116 17.20 8.81 5.01
C THR A 116 16.12 8.61 6.04
N GLU A 117 14.91 9.09 5.76
CA GLU A 117 13.80 9.00 6.72
C GLU A 117 13.29 7.57 6.89
N VAL A 118 13.20 6.79 5.81
CA VAL A 118 12.84 5.35 5.90
C VAL A 118 13.87 4.59 6.75
N LEU A 119 15.17 4.82 6.56
CA LEU A 119 16.21 4.21 7.39
C LEU A 119 16.09 4.61 8.85
N ARG A 120 15.81 5.88 9.13
CA ARG A 120 15.55 6.36 10.49
C ARG A 120 14.38 5.62 11.13
N LEU A 121 13.24 5.53 10.41
CA LEU A 121 12.03 4.85 10.89
C LEU A 121 12.27 3.35 11.12
N LYS A 122 13.03 2.68 10.25
CA LYS A 122 13.38 1.26 10.40
C LYS A 122 14.18 0.96 11.68
N ASN A 123 14.93 1.93 12.17
CA ASN A 123 15.75 1.81 13.39
C ASN A 123 15.01 2.20 14.68
N LEU A 124 13.81 2.75 14.59
CA LEU A 124 12.99 3.03 15.78
C LEU A 124 12.39 1.74 16.35
N PRO A 125 12.07 1.69 17.65
CA PRO A 125 11.28 0.61 18.22
C PRO A 125 9.87 0.60 17.62
N GLY A 126 9.27 -0.57 17.47
CA GLY A 126 7.90 -0.74 16.97
C GLY A 126 7.73 -2.01 16.14
N ARG A 127 6.51 -2.22 15.63
CA ARG A 127 6.19 -3.27 14.66
C ARG A 127 6.65 -2.87 13.27
N ASP A 128 6.31 -3.66 12.26
CA ASP A 128 6.65 -3.38 10.87
C ASP A 128 5.90 -2.14 10.33
N MET A 129 6.32 -1.70 9.17
CA MET A 129 5.76 -0.58 8.42
C MET A 129 5.19 -1.06 7.10
N ILE A 130 4.16 -0.39 6.59
CA ILE A 130 3.54 -0.72 5.31
C ILE A 130 3.32 0.53 4.46
N ALA A 131 3.47 0.40 3.15
CA ALA A 131 3.13 1.42 2.16
C ALA A 131 2.08 0.86 1.19
N TYR A 132 1.05 1.68 0.90
CA TYR A 132 -0.05 1.32 0.00
C TYR A 132 -0.02 2.05 -1.36
N GLY A 133 0.94 2.94 -1.58
CA GLY A 133 1.06 3.72 -2.82
C GLY A 133 0.80 5.22 -2.57
N GLY A 134 0.30 6.13 -3.42
CA GLY A 134 0.12 6.16 -4.85
C GLY A 134 1.37 5.95 -5.70
N ALA A 135 1.15 5.93 -6.99
CA ALA A 135 2.14 5.51 -7.97
C ALA A 135 3.50 6.19 -7.84
N THR A 136 3.51 7.50 -7.77
CA THR A 136 4.76 8.30 -7.69
C THR A 136 5.53 8.01 -6.42
N PHE A 137 4.83 7.87 -5.29
CA PHE A 137 5.46 7.57 -4.00
C PHE A 137 5.98 6.13 -3.97
N ALA A 138 5.16 5.15 -4.42
CA ALA A 138 5.57 3.75 -4.47
C ALA A 138 6.77 3.55 -5.40
N ASN A 139 6.81 4.19 -6.58
CA ASN A 139 7.97 4.15 -7.46
C ASN A 139 9.23 4.73 -6.79
N ALA A 140 9.11 5.91 -6.16
CA ALA A 140 10.23 6.51 -5.44
C ALA A 140 10.73 5.56 -4.32
N LEU A 141 9.82 4.91 -3.60
CA LEU A 141 10.15 3.98 -2.53
C LEU A 141 10.84 2.72 -3.06
N VAL A 142 10.36 2.14 -4.16
CA VAL A 142 10.99 0.98 -4.84
C VAL A 142 12.44 1.32 -5.22
N ARG A 143 12.68 2.49 -5.77
CA ARG A 143 14.03 2.96 -6.18
C ARG A 143 15.00 3.12 -5.02
N THR A 144 14.54 3.36 -3.80
CA THR A 144 15.43 3.39 -2.62
C THR A 144 16.06 2.04 -2.30
N GLY A 145 15.46 0.94 -2.79
CA GLY A 145 15.87 -0.41 -2.43
C GLY A 145 15.66 -0.76 -0.95
N LEU A 146 14.86 -0.02 -0.20
CA LEU A 146 14.66 -0.21 1.25
C LEU A 146 13.42 -1.02 1.62
N ILE A 147 12.65 -1.45 0.62
CA ILE A 147 11.49 -2.34 0.84
C ILE A 147 12.02 -3.75 1.11
N ASP A 148 11.56 -4.36 2.21
CA ASP A 148 11.93 -5.71 2.61
C ASP A 148 10.99 -6.77 2.02
N GLU A 149 9.68 -6.45 1.95
CA GLU A 149 8.65 -7.36 1.47
C GLU A 149 7.75 -6.67 0.43
N TYR A 150 7.46 -7.37 -0.65
CA TYR A 150 6.56 -6.95 -1.73
C TYR A 150 5.34 -7.85 -1.73
N HIS A 151 4.16 -7.29 -1.55
CA HIS A 151 2.88 -7.97 -1.55
C HIS A 151 2.08 -7.49 -2.77
N PHE A 152 2.07 -8.26 -3.85
CA PHE A 152 1.29 -7.94 -5.05
C PHE A 152 -0.05 -8.66 -5.00
N ILE A 153 -1.12 -7.90 -4.95
CA ILE A 153 -2.50 -8.37 -5.06
C ILE A 153 -2.87 -8.27 -6.54
N VAL A 154 -2.66 -9.38 -7.25
CA VAL A 154 -2.79 -9.43 -8.71
C VAL A 154 -4.24 -9.69 -9.08
N ASN A 155 -4.88 -8.71 -9.69
CA ASN A 155 -6.23 -8.84 -10.22
C ASN A 155 -6.21 -9.53 -11.60
N PRO A 156 -7.23 -10.32 -11.96
CA PRO A 156 -7.29 -11.09 -13.20
C PRO A 156 -7.63 -10.21 -14.42
N ALA A 157 -6.83 -9.19 -14.67
CA ALA A 157 -7.00 -8.25 -15.76
C ALA A 157 -5.66 -7.91 -16.42
N ILE A 158 -5.66 -7.73 -17.73
CA ILE A 158 -4.54 -7.23 -18.52
C ILE A 158 -4.94 -5.86 -19.06
N LEU A 159 -4.17 -4.82 -18.75
CA LEU A 159 -4.48 -3.45 -19.15
C LEU A 159 -3.77 -3.04 -20.45
N GLY A 160 -2.64 -3.66 -20.79
CA GLY A 160 -1.83 -3.35 -21.98
C GLY A 160 -1.11 -2.00 -21.89
N LYS A 161 -1.68 -1.02 -21.17
CA LYS A 161 -1.10 0.30 -20.89
C LYS A 161 -1.61 0.82 -19.55
N GLY A 162 -0.79 1.56 -18.84
CA GLY A 162 -1.16 2.04 -17.53
C GLY A 162 -0.02 2.73 -16.78
N VAL A 163 -0.23 2.97 -15.51
CA VAL A 163 0.80 3.51 -14.60
C VAL A 163 1.47 2.34 -13.89
N SER A 164 2.79 2.22 -14.05
CA SER A 164 3.62 1.24 -13.33
C SER A 164 4.38 1.90 -12.19
N ILE A 165 4.60 1.13 -11.11
CA ILE A 165 5.51 1.53 -10.02
C ILE A 165 6.98 1.17 -10.31
N PHE A 166 7.25 0.42 -11.37
CA PHE A 166 8.59 -0.03 -11.77
C PHE A 166 9.16 0.81 -12.92
N THR A 167 8.93 2.12 -12.91
CA THR A 167 9.47 3.04 -13.91
C THR A 167 10.79 3.64 -13.46
N LYS A 168 11.68 3.91 -14.43
CA LYS A 168 12.99 4.59 -14.19
C LYS A 168 13.83 3.86 -13.12
N MET A 169 13.84 2.54 -13.18
CA MET A 169 14.75 1.72 -12.37
C MET A 169 16.17 1.90 -12.92
N ASP A 170 17.11 2.23 -12.04
CA ASP A 170 18.51 2.41 -12.41
C ASP A 170 19.21 1.03 -12.48
N ASP A 171 18.78 0.09 -11.62
CA ASP A 171 19.32 -1.27 -11.55
C ASP A 171 18.22 -2.32 -11.48
N MET A 172 18.57 -3.55 -11.83
CA MET A 172 17.69 -4.72 -11.68
C MET A 172 17.50 -5.04 -10.19
N LEU A 173 16.25 -5.18 -9.75
CA LEU A 173 15.90 -5.64 -8.42
C LEU A 173 15.60 -7.14 -8.43
N THR A 174 16.45 -7.93 -7.81
CA THR A 174 16.24 -9.37 -7.67
C THR A 174 15.49 -9.68 -6.38
N LEU A 175 14.39 -10.42 -6.50
CA LEU A 175 13.53 -10.81 -5.38
C LEU A 175 13.57 -12.33 -5.19
N ALA A 176 13.41 -12.77 -3.94
CA ALA A 176 13.21 -14.16 -3.59
C ALA A 176 11.71 -14.42 -3.33
N PRO A 177 11.10 -15.46 -3.91
CA PRO A 177 9.70 -15.78 -3.64
C PRO A 177 9.53 -16.25 -2.19
N SER A 178 8.44 -15.82 -1.56
CA SER A 178 8.04 -16.27 -0.21
C SER A 178 6.73 -17.04 -0.26
N SER A 179 5.72 -16.53 -0.98
CA SER A 179 4.41 -17.16 -1.09
C SER A 179 3.74 -16.76 -2.41
N ALA A 180 2.95 -17.69 -2.95
CA ALA A 180 2.05 -17.42 -4.07
C ALA A 180 0.74 -18.16 -3.80
N ARG A 181 -0.38 -17.45 -3.82
CA ARG A 181 -1.70 -18.03 -3.55
C ARG A 181 -2.75 -17.45 -4.49
N VAL A 182 -3.57 -18.31 -5.05
CA VAL A 182 -4.76 -17.93 -5.82
C VAL A 182 -5.99 -18.04 -4.91
N TYR A 183 -6.86 -17.06 -4.98
CA TYR A 183 -8.07 -16.97 -4.18
C TYR A 183 -9.32 -17.22 -5.03
N PRO A 184 -10.42 -17.74 -4.44
CA PRO A 184 -11.66 -18.06 -5.17
C PRO A 184 -12.27 -16.89 -5.95
N CYS A 185 -12.10 -15.65 -5.48
CA CYS A 185 -12.55 -14.46 -6.21
C CYS A 185 -11.75 -14.16 -7.50
N GLY A 186 -10.70 -14.94 -7.80
CA GLY A 186 -9.85 -14.78 -8.98
C GLY A 186 -8.58 -13.95 -8.74
N VAL A 187 -8.43 -13.33 -7.58
CA VAL A 187 -7.22 -12.59 -7.21
C VAL A 187 -6.10 -13.55 -6.84
N SER A 188 -4.87 -13.23 -7.24
CA SER A 188 -3.67 -13.93 -6.78
C SER A 188 -2.83 -13.01 -5.89
N VAL A 189 -2.29 -13.53 -4.79
CA VAL A 189 -1.35 -12.80 -3.94
C VAL A 189 0.04 -13.40 -4.10
N LEU A 190 0.97 -12.56 -4.51
CA LEU A 190 2.38 -12.91 -4.64
C LEU A 190 3.18 -12.13 -3.58
N ILE A 191 3.96 -12.86 -2.79
CA ILE A 191 4.82 -12.26 -1.76
C ILE A 191 6.26 -12.57 -2.08
N TYR A 192 7.08 -11.52 -2.12
CA TYR A 192 8.52 -11.62 -2.34
C TYR A 192 9.29 -10.87 -1.26
N HIS A 193 10.49 -11.34 -1.00
CA HIS A 193 11.48 -10.63 -0.18
C HIS A 193 12.61 -10.10 -1.06
N ARG A 194 13.22 -9.00 -0.66
CA ARG A 194 14.48 -8.55 -1.23
C ARG A 194 15.58 -9.58 -0.91
N ARG A 195 16.39 -9.89 -1.92
CA ARG A 195 17.62 -10.68 -1.74
C ARG A 195 18.75 -9.85 -1.16
#